data_36a7fac7dc408f99aab59bc3100a22e4
#
_entry.id   36a7fac7dc408f99aab59bc3100a22e4
#
_cell.length_a   1.000
_cell.length_b   1.000
_cell.length_c   1.000
_cell.angle_alpha   90.00
_cell.angle_beta   90.00
_cell.angle_gamma   90.00
#
_symmetry.space_group_name_H-M   'P 1'
#
loop_
_entity.id
_entity.type
_entity.pdbx_description
1 polymer ?
#
loop_
_entity_poly.entity_id
_entity_poly.type
_entity_poly.pdbx_seq_one_letter_code
_entity_poly.pdbx_strand_id
1 'polypeptide(L)'
;MKKKILMGALAVMALSASAQDPYKVQVPMSADDQGAMVYIVNYDTGENVDSILAEGEVAVFKGTIDEPIAARLMVDGQRGPTFILESGSIAFSKDGKAFGSPLNDQYNEIGDSAGVIAKKFQAAANSDEQEAIYKEYTALLQKKMMENLDNPIGYMLFMQTAYDMPPRELEAFVGKQPALQKSKRVSKLVDMNRRKLATGVGAKYTDFDVNGKKLSDYVGKDGKYLLVDFWASWCGPCRREIPVIKEILAANSSKLNVLGVAVWDKVADTEKAIKELGITWPVILDAQQIPTDIYGISGIPCIMLIAPDGTIVSRDKQGADLKADVEKCLAQ
;
A
#
# COMPACT_ATOMS: atom_id res chain seq x y z
N MET A 1 78.39 -16.52 -2.28
CA MET A 1 76.99 -16.99 -2.31
C MET A 1 76.17 -16.15 -1.32
N LYS A 2 75.39 -15.19 -1.81
CA LYS A 2 74.59 -14.28 -0.97
C LYS A 2 73.15 -14.83 -0.95
N LYS A 3 72.68 -15.28 0.22
CA LYS A 3 71.28 -15.68 0.43
C LYS A 3 70.41 -14.43 0.54
N LYS A 4 69.46 -14.26 -0.36
CA LYS A 4 68.40 -13.27 -0.25
C LYS A 4 67.27 -13.84 0.63
N ILE A 5 67.00 -13.19 1.76
CA ILE A 5 65.87 -13.43 2.62
C ILE A 5 64.69 -12.67 2.03
N LEU A 6 63.67 -13.39 1.59
CA LEU A 6 62.40 -12.84 1.11
C LEU A 6 61.49 -12.62 2.35
N MET A 7 61.31 -11.36 2.76
CA MET A 7 60.34 -10.98 3.77
C MET A 7 58.97 -10.90 3.10
N GLY A 8 58.11 -11.91 3.34
CA GLY A 8 56.69 -11.87 3.00
C GLY A 8 55.94 -10.94 3.96
N ALA A 9 55.43 -9.82 3.42
CA ALA A 9 54.52 -8.97 4.16
C ALA A 9 53.15 -9.67 4.24
N LEU A 10 52.79 -10.15 5.43
CA LEU A 10 51.41 -10.58 5.73
C LEU A 10 50.54 -9.32 5.83
N ALA A 11 49.77 -9.06 4.80
CA ALA A 11 48.70 -8.08 4.89
C ALA A 11 47.58 -8.65 5.78
N VAL A 12 47.53 -8.20 7.01
CA VAL A 12 46.36 -8.43 7.89
C VAL A 12 45.26 -7.54 7.37
N MET A 13 44.31 -8.12 6.60
CA MET A 13 43.01 -7.49 6.36
C MET A 13 42.28 -7.46 7.69
N ALA A 14 42.26 -6.31 8.35
CA ALA A 14 41.32 -6.04 9.42
C ALA A 14 39.94 -5.99 8.80
N LEU A 15 39.17 -7.07 8.90
CA LEU A 15 37.72 -6.98 8.80
C LEU A 15 37.26 -6.08 9.95
N SER A 16 36.92 -4.85 9.64
CA SER A 16 36.14 -4.00 10.53
C SER A 16 34.75 -4.65 10.63
N ALA A 17 34.54 -5.52 11.62
CA ALA A 17 33.20 -5.83 12.08
C ALA A 17 32.62 -4.52 12.58
N SER A 18 31.66 -3.94 11.88
CA SER A 18 30.86 -2.85 12.42
C SER A 18 30.23 -3.38 13.70
N ALA A 19 30.50 -2.74 14.84
CA ALA A 19 29.85 -3.10 16.07
C ALA A 19 28.37 -2.80 15.91
N GLN A 20 27.54 -3.83 15.93
CA GLN A 20 26.09 -3.68 15.92
C GLN A 20 25.65 -3.00 17.21
N ASP A 21 24.87 -1.93 17.09
CA ASP A 21 24.41 -1.18 18.25
C ASP A 21 23.19 -1.87 18.90
N PRO A 22 23.17 -2.02 20.23
CA PRO A 22 22.09 -2.73 20.92
C PRO A 22 20.82 -1.89 20.98
N TYR A 23 19.66 -2.55 20.78
CA TYR A 23 18.35 -1.98 21.07
C TYR A 23 17.64 -2.73 22.20
N LYS A 24 16.72 -2.02 22.87
CA LYS A 24 15.73 -2.57 23.78
C LYS A 24 14.37 -1.95 23.45
N VAL A 25 13.39 -2.76 23.05
CA VAL A 25 12.02 -2.31 22.78
C VAL A 25 11.07 -2.87 23.83
N GLN A 26 10.27 -1.99 24.45
CA GLN A 26 9.31 -2.32 25.50
C GLN A 26 7.90 -2.00 25.04
N VAL A 27 7.07 -3.02 24.90
CA VAL A 27 5.69 -2.90 24.38
C VAL A 27 4.72 -3.28 25.51
N PRO A 28 3.84 -2.36 25.96
CA PRO A 28 2.81 -2.70 26.94
C PRO A 28 1.82 -3.69 26.30
N MET A 29 1.49 -4.75 27.02
CA MET A 29 0.58 -5.81 26.61
C MET A 29 -0.69 -5.77 27.46
N SER A 30 -1.84 -6.01 26.82
CA SER A 30 -3.12 -6.16 27.52
C SER A 30 -3.32 -7.61 28.01
N ALA A 31 -4.36 -7.83 28.80
CA ALA A 31 -4.75 -9.18 29.22
C ALA A 31 -5.16 -10.06 28.03
N ASP A 32 -5.74 -9.45 26.99
CA ASP A 32 -6.20 -10.14 25.77
C ASP A 32 -5.03 -10.58 24.87
N ASP A 33 -3.85 -9.96 25.03
CA ASP A 33 -2.65 -10.28 24.25
C ASP A 33 -1.83 -11.42 24.88
N GLN A 34 -2.20 -11.95 26.05
CA GLN A 34 -1.41 -12.98 26.72
C GLN A 34 -1.34 -14.27 25.90
N GLY A 35 -0.12 -14.76 25.68
CA GLY A 35 0.15 -15.91 24.83
C GLY A 35 0.18 -15.61 23.33
N ALA A 36 -0.04 -14.36 22.92
CA ALA A 36 0.08 -13.93 21.55
C ALA A 36 1.56 -13.81 21.11
N MET A 37 1.83 -14.11 19.84
CA MET A 37 3.14 -13.83 19.25
C MET A 37 3.24 -12.36 18.84
N VAL A 38 4.22 -11.65 19.38
CA VAL A 38 4.52 -10.25 19.03
C VAL A 38 5.76 -10.23 18.13
N TYR A 39 5.66 -9.52 17.01
CA TYR A 39 6.74 -9.41 16.03
C TYR A 39 7.14 -7.96 15.82
N ILE A 40 8.42 -7.73 15.62
CA ILE A 40 8.96 -6.52 14.99
C ILE A 40 9.24 -6.86 13.54
N VAL A 41 8.53 -6.22 12.63
CA VAL A 41 8.62 -6.46 11.19
C VAL A 41 9.24 -5.24 10.50
N ASN A 42 10.21 -5.46 9.63
CA ASN A 42 10.75 -4.39 8.79
C ASN A 42 9.61 -3.85 7.89
N TYR A 43 9.32 -2.56 8.01
CA TYR A 43 8.19 -1.95 7.31
C TYR A 43 8.38 -1.90 5.78
N ASP A 44 9.61 -1.86 5.31
CA ASP A 44 9.95 -1.85 3.89
C ASP A 44 9.85 -3.24 3.26
N THR A 45 10.55 -4.22 3.86
CA THR A 45 10.69 -5.55 3.26
C THR A 45 9.58 -6.52 3.66
N GLY A 46 8.91 -6.29 4.80
CA GLY A 46 7.95 -7.20 5.41
C GLY A 46 8.61 -8.39 6.13
N GLU A 47 9.94 -8.42 6.23
CA GLU A 47 10.69 -9.48 6.91
C GLU A 47 10.59 -9.34 8.43
N ASN A 48 10.50 -10.47 9.12
CA ASN A 48 10.54 -10.50 10.58
C ASN A 48 11.96 -10.17 11.07
N VAL A 49 12.06 -9.13 11.92
CA VAL A 49 13.33 -8.71 12.54
C VAL A 49 13.51 -9.41 13.88
N ASP A 50 12.44 -9.46 14.69
CA ASP A 50 12.47 -10.07 16.01
C ASP A 50 11.06 -10.54 16.40
N SER A 51 10.97 -11.51 17.31
CA SER A 51 9.68 -12.03 17.79
C SER A 51 9.78 -12.53 19.23
N ILE A 52 8.69 -12.35 19.98
CA ILE A 52 8.58 -12.79 21.35
C ILE A 52 7.14 -13.24 21.67
N LEU A 53 6.99 -14.19 22.55
CA LEU A 53 5.70 -14.54 23.13
C LEU A 53 5.32 -13.50 24.20
N ALA A 54 4.12 -12.98 24.16
CA ALA A 54 3.61 -12.03 25.15
C ALA A 54 3.37 -12.76 26.48
N GLU A 55 4.21 -12.48 27.46
CA GLU A 55 4.10 -12.98 28.84
C GLU A 55 4.16 -11.81 29.82
N GLY A 56 3.08 -11.58 30.57
CA GLY A 56 2.99 -10.47 31.52
C GLY A 56 2.58 -9.14 30.87
N GLU A 57 2.80 -8.04 31.58
CA GLU A 57 2.29 -6.71 31.20
C GLU A 57 3.14 -5.98 30.16
N VAL A 58 4.36 -6.46 29.89
CA VAL A 58 5.30 -5.83 28.95
C VAL A 58 6.08 -6.88 28.18
N ALA A 59 5.98 -6.87 26.86
CA ALA A 59 6.86 -7.61 25.98
C ALA A 59 8.17 -6.84 25.78
N VAL A 60 9.34 -7.49 25.97
CA VAL A 60 10.65 -6.84 25.92
C VAL A 60 11.53 -7.52 24.89
N PHE A 61 11.76 -6.83 23.77
CA PHE A 61 12.72 -7.25 22.75
C PHE A 61 14.12 -6.72 23.06
N LYS A 62 15.14 -7.51 22.74
CA LYS A 62 16.55 -7.11 22.88
C LYS A 62 17.35 -7.72 21.73
N GLY A 63 18.05 -6.88 21.02
CA GLY A 63 18.87 -7.30 19.88
C GLY A 63 19.88 -6.22 19.50
N THR A 64 20.39 -6.34 18.29
CA THR A 64 21.32 -5.37 17.72
C THR A 64 20.86 -4.97 16.32
N ILE A 65 21.20 -3.77 15.89
CA ILE A 65 20.87 -3.24 14.57
C ILE A 65 22.07 -2.46 13.99
N ASP A 66 22.30 -2.62 12.68
CA ASP A 66 23.42 -1.95 12.00
C ASP A 66 23.08 -0.49 11.67
N GLU A 67 21.81 -0.24 11.26
CA GLU A 67 21.29 1.09 10.92
C GLU A 67 19.81 1.19 11.32
N PRO A 68 19.32 2.40 11.63
CA PRO A 68 17.90 2.58 11.94
C PRO A 68 17.01 2.20 10.76
N ILE A 69 15.90 1.52 11.05
CA ILE A 69 14.89 1.13 10.04
C ILE A 69 13.49 1.54 10.46
N ALA A 70 12.62 1.81 9.48
CA ALA A 70 11.19 1.83 9.73
C ALA A 70 10.70 0.41 10.04
N ALA A 71 10.00 0.25 11.14
CA ALA A 71 9.49 -1.03 11.63
C ALA A 71 8.00 -0.95 11.95
N ARG A 72 7.36 -2.10 12.09
CA ARG A 72 5.98 -2.25 12.55
C ARG A 72 5.88 -3.33 13.58
N LEU A 73 5.10 -3.09 14.63
CA LEU A 73 4.65 -4.15 15.53
C LEU A 73 3.51 -4.95 14.87
N MET A 74 3.51 -6.27 15.12
CA MET A 74 2.42 -7.17 14.76
C MET A 74 2.10 -8.03 15.98
N VAL A 75 0.82 -8.23 16.28
CA VAL A 75 0.36 -9.11 17.37
C VAL A 75 -0.61 -10.12 16.76
N ASP A 76 -0.30 -11.41 16.83
CA ASP A 76 -1.08 -12.50 16.22
C ASP A 76 -1.54 -12.21 14.77
N GLY A 77 -0.64 -11.64 13.95
CA GLY A 77 -0.94 -11.27 12.57
C GLY A 77 -1.71 -9.96 12.40
N GLN A 78 -2.17 -9.34 13.49
CA GLN A 78 -2.79 -8.02 13.45
C GLN A 78 -1.74 -6.92 13.35
N ARG A 79 -2.03 -5.92 12.51
CA ARG A 79 -1.12 -4.79 12.29
C ARG A 79 -1.21 -3.79 13.43
N GLY A 80 -0.12 -3.61 14.15
CA GLY A 80 0.07 -2.57 15.15
C GLY A 80 0.74 -1.31 14.59
N PRO A 81 1.24 -0.43 15.49
CA PRO A 81 1.86 0.84 15.14
C PRO A 81 3.16 0.66 14.36
N THR A 82 3.47 1.67 13.52
CA THR A 82 4.80 1.83 12.91
C THR A 82 5.67 2.70 13.81
N PHE A 83 6.96 2.41 13.84
CA PHE A 83 7.96 3.11 14.63
C PHE A 83 9.34 3.01 13.96
N ILE A 84 10.34 3.61 14.56
CA ILE A 84 11.72 3.48 14.10
C ILE A 84 12.45 2.55 15.05
N LEU A 85 12.92 1.40 14.53
CA LEU A 85 13.82 0.54 15.28
C LEU A 85 15.23 1.11 15.10
N GLU A 86 15.79 1.61 16.19
CA GLU A 86 17.12 2.20 16.30
C GLU A 86 17.81 1.73 17.57
N SER A 87 19.08 2.01 17.73
CA SER A 87 19.84 1.67 18.95
C SER A 87 19.30 2.44 20.17
N GLY A 88 19.49 1.86 21.36
CA GLY A 88 19.03 2.44 22.63
C GLY A 88 17.74 1.83 23.15
N SER A 89 17.02 2.58 23.99
CA SER A 89 15.78 2.12 24.62
C SER A 89 14.57 2.78 24.02
N ILE A 90 13.66 1.99 23.49
CA ILE A 90 12.40 2.40 22.87
C ILE A 90 11.26 1.85 23.74
N ALA A 91 10.34 2.71 24.13
CA ALA A 91 9.13 2.33 24.84
C ALA A 91 7.89 2.75 24.05
N PHE A 92 6.78 2.07 24.28
CA PHE A 92 5.50 2.43 23.69
C PHE A 92 4.56 2.96 24.75
N SER A 93 3.87 4.05 24.43
CA SER A 93 2.74 4.57 25.19
C SER A 93 1.48 3.72 24.94
N LYS A 94 0.46 3.89 25.79
CA LYS A 94 -0.83 3.16 25.66
C LYS A 94 -1.57 3.47 24.35
N ASP A 95 -1.34 4.64 23.77
CA ASP A 95 -1.89 5.06 22.47
C ASP A 95 -1.01 4.63 21.27
N GLY A 96 0.03 3.78 21.51
CA GLY A 96 0.84 3.16 20.48
C GLY A 96 1.96 4.03 19.92
N LYS A 97 2.30 5.18 20.54
CA LYS A 97 3.46 5.99 20.16
C LYS A 97 4.74 5.41 20.72
N ALA A 98 5.74 5.18 19.88
CA ALA A 98 7.10 4.82 20.29
C ALA A 98 7.85 6.08 20.73
N PHE A 99 8.62 6.01 21.82
CA PHE A 99 9.37 7.15 22.40
C PHE A 99 10.61 6.68 23.14
N GLY A 100 11.44 7.65 23.56
CA GLY A 100 12.64 7.44 24.38
C GLY A 100 13.89 7.15 23.54
N SER A 101 13.84 7.38 22.24
CA SER A 101 14.99 7.32 21.35
C SER A 101 14.94 8.48 20.32
N PRO A 102 16.09 8.94 19.82
CA PRO A 102 16.18 10.19 19.08
C PRO A 102 15.25 10.32 17.88
N LEU A 103 15.20 9.29 17.00
CA LEU A 103 14.39 9.37 15.80
C LEU A 103 12.90 9.18 16.08
N ASN A 104 12.52 8.35 17.07
CA ASN A 104 11.12 8.22 17.48
C ASN A 104 10.61 9.51 18.12
N ASP A 105 11.41 10.16 18.98
CA ASP A 105 11.03 11.42 19.60
C ASP A 105 10.89 12.55 18.57
N GLN A 106 11.83 12.64 17.61
CA GLN A 106 11.75 13.57 16.47
C GLN A 106 10.51 13.30 15.59
N TYR A 107 10.19 12.03 15.32
CA TYR A 107 9.01 11.66 14.55
C TYR A 107 7.71 12.05 15.26
N ASN A 108 7.66 11.90 16.58
CA ASN A 108 6.53 12.33 17.40
C ASN A 108 6.36 13.87 17.38
N GLU A 109 7.45 14.65 17.48
CA GLU A 109 7.40 16.13 17.37
C GLU A 109 6.80 16.58 16.03
N ILE A 110 7.14 15.90 14.94
CA ILE A 110 6.54 16.16 13.62
C ILE A 110 5.05 15.83 13.65
N GLY A 111 4.68 14.68 14.21
CA GLY A 111 3.28 14.26 14.36
C GLY A 111 2.46 15.20 15.22
N ASP A 112 3.00 15.69 16.32
CA ASP A 112 2.33 16.65 17.21
C ASP A 112 2.13 18.01 16.51
N SER A 113 3.14 18.48 15.75
CA SER A 113 3.03 19.69 14.93
C SER A 113 1.94 19.56 13.85
N ALA A 114 1.91 18.42 13.15
CA ALA A 114 0.87 18.10 12.18
C ALA A 114 -0.52 17.98 12.83
N GLY A 115 -0.59 17.42 14.06
CA GLY A 115 -1.82 17.31 14.85
C GLY A 115 -2.42 18.67 15.25
N VAL A 116 -1.59 19.67 15.51
CA VAL A 116 -2.07 21.06 15.75
C VAL A 116 -2.76 21.61 14.50
N ILE A 117 -2.18 21.41 13.32
CA ILE A 117 -2.77 21.85 12.05
C ILE A 117 -4.06 21.07 11.73
N ALA A 118 -4.06 19.76 11.97
CA ALA A 118 -5.25 18.93 11.78
C ALA A 118 -6.45 19.37 12.66
N LYS A 119 -6.20 19.82 13.89
CA LYS A 119 -7.25 20.40 14.76
C LYS A 119 -7.82 21.70 14.18
N LYS A 120 -6.97 22.57 13.60
CA LYS A 120 -7.45 23.77 12.90
C LYS A 120 -8.37 23.40 11.72
N PHE A 121 -7.99 22.37 10.94
CA PHE A 121 -8.81 21.88 9.83
C PHE A 121 -10.21 21.44 10.25
N GLN A 122 -10.33 20.74 11.39
CA GLN A 122 -11.62 20.32 11.94
C GLN A 122 -12.48 21.51 12.43
N ALA A 123 -11.84 22.61 12.84
CA ALA A 123 -12.50 23.82 13.32
C ALA A 123 -12.81 24.84 12.23
N ALA A 124 -12.34 24.62 11.01
CA ALA A 124 -12.50 25.55 9.89
C ALA A 124 -13.97 25.76 9.51
N ALA A 125 -14.35 26.98 9.27
CA ALA A 125 -15.74 27.41 9.06
C ALA A 125 -16.25 27.15 7.63
N ASN A 126 -15.34 27.02 6.64
CA ASN A 126 -15.69 26.87 5.23
C ASN A 126 -14.58 26.13 4.44
N SER A 127 -14.88 25.80 3.19
CA SER A 127 -13.99 25.06 2.29
C SER A 127 -12.68 25.78 1.97
N ASP A 128 -12.72 27.11 1.83
CA ASP A 128 -11.53 27.90 1.47
C ASP A 128 -10.51 27.90 2.61
N GLU A 129 -11.01 28.02 3.85
CA GLU A 129 -10.20 27.89 5.05
C GLU A 129 -9.63 26.49 5.19
N GLN A 130 -10.44 25.45 4.96
CA GLN A 130 -9.98 24.05 4.94
C GLN A 130 -8.87 23.83 3.89
N GLU A 131 -9.02 24.37 2.69
CA GLU A 131 -8.00 24.27 1.64
C GLU A 131 -6.68 24.96 2.03
N ALA A 132 -6.75 26.15 2.65
CA ALA A 132 -5.56 26.84 3.13
C ALA A 132 -4.83 26.05 4.22
N ILE A 133 -5.56 25.49 5.19
CA ILE A 133 -5.00 24.67 6.26
C ILE A 133 -4.44 23.37 5.71
N TYR A 134 -5.09 22.74 4.74
CA TYR A 134 -4.57 21.55 4.07
C TYR A 134 -3.24 21.81 3.35
N LYS A 135 -3.09 22.97 2.72
CA LYS A 135 -1.81 23.41 2.12
C LYS A 135 -0.72 23.60 3.20
N GLU A 136 -1.06 24.19 4.37
CA GLU A 136 -0.13 24.31 5.50
C GLU A 136 0.32 22.93 5.99
N TYR A 137 -0.61 21.99 6.14
CA TYR A 137 -0.34 20.61 6.58
C TYR A 137 0.59 19.87 5.60
N THR A 138 0.26 19.89 4.33
CA THR A 138 1.05 19.21 3.29
C THR A 138 2.44 19.81 3.14
N ALA A 139 2.56 21.14 3.22
CA ALA A 139 3.85 21.84 3.18
C ALA A 139 4.74 21.47 4.37
N LEU A 140 4.18 21.35 5.58
CA LEU A 140 4.91 20.90 6.77
C LEU A 140 5.47 19.49 6.56
N LEU A 141 4.60 18.53 6.16
CA LEU A 141 5.02 17.15 5.96
C LEU A 141 6.06 17.02 4.85
N GLN A 142 5.88 17.73 3.74
CA GLN A 142 6.84 17.74 2.64
C GLN A 142 8.20 18.30 3.05
N LYS A 143 8.22 19.41 3.80
CA LYS A 143 9.44 19.98 4.34
C LYS A 143 10.15 18.98 5.26
N LYS A 144 9.41 18.37 6.22
CA LYS A 144 9.97 17.40 7.17
C LYS A 144 10.44 16.11 6.49
N MET A 145 9.74 15.65 5.47
CA MET A 145 10.17 14.54 4.62
C MET A 145 11.51 14.85 3.95
N MET A 146 11.64 16.02 3.31
CA MET A 146 12.86 16.41 2.62
C MET A 146 14.06 16.61 3.55
N GLU A 147 13.83 17.09 4.77
CA GLU A 147 14.87 17.25 5.81
C GLU A 147 15.39 15.89 6.33
N ASN A 148 14.66 14.79 6.10
CA ASN A 148 14.90 13.47 6.68
C ASN A 148 15.00 12.34 5.65
N LEU A 149 15.24 12.63 4.36
CA LEU A 149 15.27 11.59 3.31
C LEU A 149 16.41 10.56 3.47
N ASP A 150 17.42 10.86 4.26
CA ASP A 150 18.56 10.02 4.57
C ASP A 150 18.32 9.08 5.78
N ASN A 151 17.17 9.17 6.43
CA ASN A 151 16.80 8.37 7.58
C ASN A 151 15.34 7.85 7.49
N PRO A 152 14.93 6.90 8.39
CA PRO A 152 13.59 6.30 8.34
C PRO A 152 12.41 7.28 8.47
N ILE A 153 12.59 8.45 9.09
CA ILE A 153 11.52 9.46 9.20
C ILE A 153 11.07 9.91 7.81
N GLY A 154 12.02 10.28 6.94
CA GLY A 154 11.71 10.72 5.58
C GLY A 154 11.00 9.65 4.77
N TYR A 155 11.44 8.40 4.89
CA TYR A 155 10.78 7.27 4.27
C TYR A 155 9.33 7.07 4.79
N MET A 156 9.11 7.14 6.12
CA MET A 156 7.79 6.99 6.70
C MET A 156 6.84 8.13 6.29
N LEU A 157 7.32 9.37 6.27
CA LEU A 157 6.55 10.52 5.80
C LEU A 157 6.24 10.44 4.29
N PHE A 158 7.21 9.98 3.48
CA PHE A 158 6.99 9.72 2.06
C PHE A 158 5.88 8.69 1.86
N MET A 159 5.92 7.56 2.55
CA MET A 159 4.93 6.50 2.41
C MET A 159 3.51 6.91 2.82
N GLN A 160 3.34 7.96 3.65
CA GLN A 160 2.02 8.51 3.99
C GLN A 160 1.35 9.22 2.80
N THR A 161 2.13 9.80 1.90
CA THR A 161 1.63 10.61 0.77
C THR A 161 1.81 9.94 -0.60
N ALA A 162 2.71 8.97 -0.69
CA ALA A 162 3.11 8.36 -1.96
C ALA A 162 1.97 7.65 -2.72
N TYR A 163 0.99 7.11 -2.00
CA TYR A 163 -0.16 6.44 -2.62
C TYR A 163 -1.14 7.40 -3.30
N ASP A 164 -1.17 8.66 -2.86
CA ASP A 164 -2.04 9.71 -3.41
C ASP A 164 -1.34 10.55 -4.48
N MET A 165 -0.03 10.37 -4.65
CA MET A 165 0.73 11.09 -5.68
C MET A 165 0.34 10.64 -7.09
N PRO A 166 0.15 11.57 -8.04
CA PRO A 166 -0.01 11.22 -9.44
C PRO A 166 1.15 10.35 -9.94
N PRO A 167 0.90 9.26 -10.68
CA PRO A 167 1.94 8.29 -11.03
C PRO A 167 3.21 8.87 -11.67
N ARG A 168 3.06 9.87 -12.56
CA ARG A 168 4.22 10.53 -13.20
C ARG A 168 5.03 11.37 -12.21
N GLU A 169 4.37 12.01 -11.27
CA GLU A 169 5.02 12.82 -10.23
C GLU A 169 5.76 11.93 -9.25
N LEU A 170 5.14 10.81 -8.83
CA LEU A 170 5.77 9.81 -7.96
C LEU A 170 7.07 9.29 -8.59
N GLU A 171 7.02 8.87 -9.86
CA GLU A 171 8.20 8.34 -10.56
C GLU A 171 9.29 9.40 -10.69
N ALA A 172 8.93 10.63 -11.06
CA ALA A 172 9.87 11.73 -11.18
C ALA A 172 10.48 12.13 -9.82
N PHE A 173 9.70 12.09 -8.75
CA PHE A 173 10.17 12.36 -7.40
C PHE A 173 11.15 11.27 -6.93
N VAL A 174 10.74 10.00 -6.97
CA VAL A 174 11.59 8.86 -6.57
C VAL A 174 12.87 8.79 -7.39
N GLY A 175 12.79 9.10 -8.69
CA GLY A 175 13.97 9.14 -9.58
C GLY A 175 15.06 10.12 -9.16
N LYS A 176 14.73 11.13 -8.36
CA LYS A 176 15.67 12.13 -7.81
C LYS A 176 16.17 11.80 -6.40
N GLN A 177 15.64 10.74 -5.75
CA GLN A 177 15.88 10.43 -4.34
C GLN A 177 16.55 9.04 -4.19
N PRO A 178 17.91 8.96 -4.18
CA PRO A 178 18.61 7.68 -4.10
C PRO A 178 18.26 6.84 -2.88
N ALA A 179 17.93 7.46 -1.75
CA ALA A 179 17.50 6.74 -0.54
C ALA A 179 16.19 5.98 -0.76
N LEU A 180 15.19 6.60 -1.41
CA LEU A 180 13.91 5.97 -1.70
C LEU A 180 14.02 4.88 -2.78
N GLN A 181 14.95 4.99 -3.73
CA GLN A 181 15.17 3.99 -4.77
C GLN A 181 15.66 2.64 -4.24
N LYS A 182 16.29 2.62 -3.05
CA LYS A 182 16.74 1.40 -2.38
C LYS A 182 15.58 0.61 -1.75
N SER A 183 14.44 1.25 -1.50
CA SER A 183 13.30 0.65 -0.84
C SER A 183 12.57 -0.34 -1.76
N LYS A 184 12.38 -1.58 -1.28
CA LYS A 184 11.60 -2.60 -1.99
C LYS A 184 10.12 -2.19 -2.14
N ARG A 185 9.55 -1.58 -1.11
CA ARG A 185 8.16 -1.10 -1.09
C ARG A 185 7.95 0.07 -2.05
N VAL A 186 8.88 1.03 -2.10
CA VAL A 186 8.82 2.17 -3.03
C VAL A 186 8.97 1.68 -4.47
N SER A 187 9.92 0.79 -4.75
CA SER A 187 10.06 0.17 -6.08
C SER A 187 8.78 -0.53 -6.52
N LYS A 188 8.16 -1.33 -5.63
CA LYS A 188 6.88 -1.97 -5.92
C LYS A 188 5.77 -0.95 -6.19
N LEU A 189 5.72 0.15 -5.45
CA LEU A 189 4.73 1.22 -5.66
C LEU A 189 4.93 1.92 -7.01
N VAL A 190 6.17 2.24 -7.39
CA VAL A 190 6.50 2.83 -8.70
C VAL A 190 6.11 1.88 -9.83
N ASP A 191 6.44 0.60 -9.73
CA ASP A 191 6.08 -0.39 -10.76
C ASP A 191 4.57 -0.56 -10.88
N MET A 192 3.86 -0.58 -9.78
CA MET A 192 2.39 -0.61 -9.76
C MET A 192 1.79 0.61 -10.47
N ASN A 193 2.32 1.81 -10.21
CA ASN A 193 1.87 3.03 -10.88
C ASN A 193 2.21 3.06 -12.38
N ARG A 194 3.36 2.52 -12.79
CA ARG A 194 3.69 2.34 -14.22
C ARG A 194 2.68 1.44 -14.92
N ARG A 195 2.30 0.33 -14.29
CA ARG A 195 1.27 -0.59 -14.82
C ARG A 195 -0.10 0.09 -14.87
N LYS A 196 -0.45 0.86 -13.83
CA LYS A 196 -1.68 1.66 -13.81
C LYS A 196 -1.73 2.65 -14.98
N LEU A 197 -0.64 3.33 -15.29
CA LEU A 197 -0.53 4.22 -16.45
C LEU A 197 -0.64 3.47 -17.78
N ALA A 198 0.08 2.35 -17.91
CA ALA A 198 0.08 1.53 -19.13
C ALA A 198 -1.29 0.90 -19.43
N THR A 199 -2.14 0.75 -18.43
CA THR A 199 -3.51 0.23 -18.53
C THR A 199 -4.57 1.29 -18.19
N GLY A 200 -4.24 2.57 -18.42
CA GLY A 200 -5.13 3.71 -18.23
C GLY A 200 -6.12 3.92 -19.38
N VAL A 201 -6.96 4.94 -19.24
CA VAL A 201 -7.90 5.35 -20.29
C VAL A 201 -7.14 5.67 -21.58
N GLY A 202 -7.61 5.13 -22.70
CA GLY A 202 -6.98 5.21 -24.03
C GLY A 202 -6.02 4.08 -24.36
N ALA A 203 -5.58 3.28 -23.39
CA ALA A 203 -4.76 2.10 -23.62
C ALA A 203 -5.61 0.90 -24.05
N LYS A 204 -4.99 -0.07 -24.71
CA LYS A 204 -5.60 -1.39 -24.91
C LYS A 204 -5.55 -2.18 -23.61
N TYR A 205 -6.56 -3.02 -23.39
CA TYR A 205 -6.54 -3.94 -22.26
C TYR A 205 -5.37 -4.92 -22.38
N THR A 206 -4.89 -5.41 -21.26
CA THR A 206 -3.91 -6.51 -21.19
C THR A 206 -4.62 -7.77 -20.75
N ASP A 207 -4.51 -8.83 -21.52
CA ASP A 207 -5.17 -10.09 -21.21
C ASP A 207 -4.56 -10.78 -19.98
N PHE A 208 -5.37 -11.57 -19.30
CA PHE A 208 -4.94 -12.45 -18.21
C PHE A 208 -5.73 -13.75 -18.25
N ASP A 209 -5.14 -14.81 -17.71
CA ASP A 209 -5.74 -16.13 -17.59
C ASP A 209 -5.83 -16.53 -16.11
N VAL A 210 -7.00 -16.91 -15.68
CA VAL A 210 -7.25 -17.47 -14.36
C VAL A 210 -7.98 -18.80 -14.52
N ASN A 211 -7.26 -19.88 -14.29
CA ASN A 211 -7.82 -21.24 -14.39
C ASN A 211 -8.53 -21.52 -15.74
N GLY A 212 -7.95 -21.04 -16.85
CA GLY A 212 -8.48 -21.21 -18.20
C GLY A 212 -9.59 -20.23 -18.59
N LYS A 213 -9.93 -19.26 -17.74
CA LYS A 213 -10.84 -18.15 -18.07
C LYS A 213 -10.02 -16.89 -18.33
N LYS A 214 -10.14 -16.36 -19.55
CA LYS A 214 -9.39 -15.18 -20.00
C LYS A 214 -10.27 -13.95 -20.07
N LEU A 215 -9.69 -12.76 -19.85
CA LEU A 215 -10.41 -11.52 -20.07
C LEU A 215 -10.84 -11.37 -21.53
N SER A 216 -10.01 -11.85 -22.47
CA SER A 216 -10.29 -11.87 -23.91
C SER A 216 -11.54 -12.70 -24.30
N ASP A 217 -11.98 -13.63 -23.46
CA ASP A 217 -13.22 -14.39 -23.71
C ASP A 217 -14.48 -13.50 -23.61
N TYR A 218 -14.35 -12.31 -23.01
CA TYR A 218 -15.45 -11.39 -22.73
C TYR A 218 -15.35 -10.07 -23.48
N VAL A 219 -14.13 -9.58 -23.77
CA VAL A 219 -13.91 -8.29 -24.46
C VAL A 219 -14.45 -8.35 -25.88
N GLY A 220 -15.24 -7.37 -26.26
CA GLY A 220 -15.83 -7.24 -27.60
C GLY A 220 -16.86 -8.31 -27.97
N LYS A 221 -17.25 -9.17 -27.02
CA LYS A 221 -18.26 -10.20 -27.25
C LYS A 221 -19.58 -9.56 -27.67
N ASP A 222 -20.13 -10.09 -28.75
CA ASP A 222 -21.36 -9.58 -29.39
C ASP A 222 -21.27 -8.09 -29.82
N GLY A 223 -20.06 -7.57 -30.04
CA GLY A 223 -19.83 -6.17 -30.39
C GLY A 223 -20.14 -5.17 -29.27
N LYS A 224 -20.23 -5.66 -28.02
CA LYS A 224 -20.61 -4.84 -26.85
C LYS A 224 -19.39 -4.36 -26.07
N TYR A 225 -19.58 -3.27 -25.35
CA TYR A 225 -18.67 -2.84 -24.30
C TYR A 225 -18.66 -3.84 -23.14
N LEU A 226 -17.56 -3.89 -22.41
CA LEU A 226 -17.41 -4.73 -21.22
C LEU A 226 -17.10 -3.87 -19.99
N LEU A 227 -17.98 -3.91 -18.99
CA LEU A 227 -17.70 -3.36 -17.67
C LEU A 227 -17.08 -4.46 -16.83
N VAL A 228 -15.83 -4.25 -16.40
CA VAL A 228 -15.08 -5.19 -15.55
C VAL A 228 -15.03 -4.61 -14.13
N ASP A 229 -15.56 -5.36 -13.17
CA ASP A 229 -15.56 -5.03 -11.75
C ASP A 229 -14.58 -5.94 -10.99
N PHE A 230 -13.46 -5.37 -10.54
CA PHE A 230 -12.51 -6.05 -9.65
C PHE A 230 -12.97 -5.84 -8.21
N TRP A 231 -13.40 -6.91 -7.55
CA TRP A 231 -14.09 -6.89 -6.28
C TRP A 231 -13.72 -8.05 -5.35
N ALA A 232 -14.20 -8.00 -4.08
CA ALA A 232 -14.12 -9.11 -3.14
C ALA A 232 -15.35 -9.15 -2.23
N SER A 233 -15.69 -10.33 -1.70
CA SER A 233 -16.85 -10.53 -0.81
C SER A 233 -16.78 -9.71 0.47
N TRP A 234 -15.60 -9.53 1.02
CA TRP A 234 -15.33 -8.76 2.23
C TRP A 234 -15.25 -7.24 1.99
N CYS A 235 -15.20 -6.78 0.73
CA CYS A 235 -15.05 -5.36 0.38
C CYS A 235 -16.41 -4.63 0.50
N GLY A 236 -16.62 -3.90 1.58
CA GLY A 236 -17.85 -3.13 1.81
C GLY A 236 -18.18 -2.12 0.71
N PRO A 237 -17.22 -1.27 0.25
CA PRO A 237 -17.44 -0.37 -0.89
C PRO A 237 -17.84 -1.11 -2.16
N CYS A 238 -17.16 -2.24 -2.50
CA CYS A 238 -17.52 -3.04 -3.68
C CYS A 238 -18.96 -3.52 -3.63
N ARG A 239 -19.41 -4.01 -2.47
CA ARG A 239 -20.80 -4.47 -2.28
C ARG A 239 -21.83 -3.34 -2.50
N ARG A 240 -21.46 -2.08 -2.23
CA ARG A 240 -22.32 -0.91 -2.51
C ARG A 240 -22.38 -0.55 -4.00
N GLU A 241 -21.36 -0.92 -4.78
CA GLU A 241 -21.36 -0.71 -6.23
C GLU A 241 -22.21 -1.74 -7.00
N ILE A 242 -22.45 -2.92 -6.46
CA ILE A 242 -23.26 -3.96 -7.14
C ILE A 242 -24.65 -3.48 -7.56
N PRO A 243 -25.45 -2.78 -6.73
CA PRO A 243 -26.71 -2.19 -7.16
C PRO A 243 -26.57 -1.19 -8.30
N VAL A 244 -25.55 -0.34 -8.27
CA VAL A 244 -25.25 0.64 -9.34
C VAL A 244 -24.94 -0.07 -10.65
N ILE A 245 -24.10 -1.12 -10.61
CA ILE A 245 -23.77 -1.93 -11.80
C ILE A 245 -25.03 -2.62 -12.36
N LYS A 246 -25.93 -3.10 -11.50
CA LYS A 246 -27.23 -3.67 -11.94
C LYS A 246 -28.08 -2.67 -12.68
N GLU A 247 -28.19 -1.44 -12.18
CA GLU A 247 -28.95 -0.36 -12.85
C GLU A 247 -28.32 -0.02 -14.21
N ILE A 248 -26.99 0.12 -14.26
CA ILE A 248 -26.25 0.40 -15.51
C ILE A 248 -26.50 -0.73 -16.52
N LEU A 249 -26.37 -1.99 -16.10
CA LEU A 249 -26.60 -3.13 -16.99
C LEU A 249 -28.03 -3.19 -17.49
N ALA A 250 -29.02 -3.00 -16.61
CA ALA A 250 -30.45 -3.02 -16.99
C ALA A 250 -30.78 -1.95 -18.03
N ALA A 251 -30.22 -0.74 -17.88
CA ALA A 251 -30.44 0.37 -18.81
C ALA A 251 -29.71 0.20 -20.14
N ASN A 252 -28.62 -0.59 -20.21
CA ASN A 252 -27.71 -0.65 -21.35
C ASN A 252 -27.46 -2.09 -21.88
N SER A 253 -28.31 -3.05 -21.57
CA SER A 253 -28.10 -4.49 -21.88
C SER A 253 -27.89 -4.81 -23.37
N SER A 254 -28.37 -3.97 -24.26
CA SER A 254 -28.13 -4.09 -25.72
C SER A 254 -26.70 -3.73 -26.15
N LYS A 255 -25.98 -2.89 -25.38
CA LYS A 255 -24.65 -2.36 -25.70
C LYS A 255 -23.56 -2.75 -24.70
N LEU A 256 -23.92 -3.30 -23.55
CA LEU A 256 -23.04 -3.55 -22.43
C LEU A 256 -23.11 -4.97 -21.92
N ASN A 257 -21.97 -5.58 -21.69
CA ASN A 257 -21.79 -6.77 -20.86
C ASN A 257 -21.07 -6.40 -19.56
N VAL A 258 -21.22 -7.24 -18.53
CA VAL A 258 -20.52 -7.08 -17.23
C VAL A 258 -19.74 -8.35 -16.93
N LEU A 259 -18.56 -8.20 -16.36
CA LEU A 259 -17.71 -9.26 -15.81
C LEU A 259 -17.25 -8.89 -14.42
N GLY A 260 -17.55 -9.72 -13.43
CA GLY A 260 -16.90 -9.63 -12.12
C GLY A 260 -15.58 -10.39 -12.13
N VAL A 261 -14.56 -9.86 -11.44
CA VAL A 261 -13.27 -10.52 -11.23
C VAL A 261 -12.97 -10.51 -9.75
N ALA A 262 -13.06 -11.68 -9.11
CA ALA A 262 -12.84 -11.80 -7.66
C ALA A 262 -11.35 -11.85 -7.36
N VAL A 263 -10.86 -10.81 -6.68
CA VAL A 263 -9.45 -10.64 -6.31
C VAL A 263 -9.32 -10.69 -4.79
N TRP A 264 -8.18 -11.23 -4.30
CA TRP A 264 -7.85 -11.28 -2.87
C TRP A 264 -8.93 -11.92 -1.99
N ASP A 265 -9.66 -12.89 -2.52
CA ASP A 265 -10.82 -13.48 -1.88
C ASP A 265 -10.79 -15.01 -1.93
N LYS A 266 -11.50 -15.65 -1.02
CA LYS A 266 -11.70 -17.10 -1.04
C LYS A 266 -12.89 -17.46 -1.94
N VAL A 267 -12.74 -18.52 -2.73
CA VAL A 267 -13.79 -18.98 -3.65
C VAL A 267 -15.15 -19.15 -2.96
N ALA A 268 -15.17 -19.83 -1.81
CA ALA A 268 -16.42 -20.11 -1.07
C ALA A 268 -17.12 -18.81 -0.60
N ASP A 269 -16.32 -17.82 -0.15
CA ASP A 269 -16.87 -16.54 0.33
C ASP A 269 -17.38 -15.71 -0.85
N THR A 270 -16.68 -15.71 -1.98
CA THR A 270 -17.14 -15.08 -3.23
C THR A 270 -18.43 -15.71 -3.73
N GLU A 271 -18.53 -17.04 -3.80
CA GLU A 271 -19.75 -17.74 -4.25
C GLU A 271 -20.96 -17.46 -3.36
N LYS A 272 -20.74 -17.38 -2.05
CA LYS A 272 -21.77 -16.97 -1.09
C LYS A 272 -22.22 -15.54 -1.36
N ALA A 273 -21.30 -14.60 -1.53
CA ALA A 273 -21.62 -13.20 -1.80
C ALA A 273 -22.32 -13.00 -3.15
N ILE A 274 -21.97 -13.76 -4.19
CA ILE A 274 -22.68 -13.75 -5.48
C ILE A 274 -24.17 -14.05 -5.29
N LYS A 275 -24.49 -15.08 -4.49
CA LYS A 275 -25.88 -15.46 -4.20
C LYS A 275 -26.59 -14.41 -3.36
N GLU A 276 -25.95 -13.93 -2.28
CA GLU A 276 -26.52 -12.90 -1.39
C GLU A 276 -26.80 -11.59 -2.11
N LEU A 277 -25.88 -11.15 -2.97
CA LEU A 277 -26.00 -9.91 -3.74
C LEU A 277 -26.82 -10.08 -5.02
N GLY A 278 -27.23 -11.31 -5.40
CA GLY A 278 -27.97 -11.58 -6.62
C GLY A 278 -27.22 -11.11 -7.86
N ILE A 279 -25.92 -11.41 -7.96
CA ILE A 279 -25.09 -11.12 -9.14
C ILE A 279 -25.48 -12.13 -10.23
N THR A 280 -25.86 -11.64 -11.42
CA THR A 280 -26.35 -12.45 -12.55
C THR A 280 -25.37 -12.52 -13.72
N TRP A 281 -24.32 -11.70 -13.71
CA TRP A 281 -23.28 -11.70 -14.74
C TRP A 281 -22.16 -12.69 -14.42
N PRO A 282 -21.35 -13.08 -15.40
CA PRO A 282 -20.20 -13.95 -15.19
C PRO A 282 -19.20 -13.40 -14.17
N VAL A 283 -18.61 -14.30 -13.37
CA VAL A 283 -17.55 -13.96 -12.42
C VAL A 283 -16.36 -14.90 -12.62
N ILE A 284 -15.17 -14.35 -12.79
CA ILE A 284 -13.91 -15.08 -12.70
C ILE A 284 -13.56 -15.16 -11.20
N LEU A 285 -13.55 -16.38 -10.68
CA LEU A 285 -13.23 -16.68 -9.28
C LEU A 285 -11.72 -16.89 -9.11
N ASP A 286 -11.21 -16.66 -7.88
CA ASP A 286 -9.82 -16.96 -7.50
C ASP A 286 -8.76 -16.24 -8.34
N ALA A 287 -9.05 -15.04 -8.81
CA ALA A 287 -8.08 -14.28 -9.59
C ALA A 287 -6.90 -13.75 -8.77
N GLN A 288 -7.06 -13.65 -7.47
CA GLN A 288 -6.04 -13.27 -6.50
C GLN A 288 -5.26 -12.00 -6.94
N GLN A 289 -3.95 -12.10 -7.14
CA GLN A 289 -3.09 -10.99 -7.52
C GLN A 289 -2.85 -10.89 -9.04
N ILE A 290 -3.23 -11.89 -9.81
CA ILE A 290 -2.92 -11.92 -11.26
C ILE A 290 -3.36 -10.63 -11.97
N PRO A 291 -4.67 -10.27 -12.00
CA PRO A 291 -5.08 -9.07 -12.70
C PRO A 291 -4.67 -7.78 -11.96
N THR A 292 -4.60 -7.80 -10.62
CA THR A 292 -4.23 -6.60 -9.86
C THR A 292 -2.78 -6.19 -10.09
N ASP A 293 -1.89 -7.17 -10.26
CA ASP A 293 -0.50 -6.91 -10.64
C ASP A 293 -0.39 -6.39 -12.07
N ILE A 294 -1.15 -6.93 -13.02
CA ILE A 294 -1.13 -6.51 -14.43
C ILE A 294 -1.63 -5.07 -14.58
N TYR A 295 -2.73 -4.73 -13.91
CA TYR A 295 -3.40 -3.45 -14.05
C TYR A 295 -2.94 -2.39 -13.03
N GLY A 296 -2.00 -2.72 -12.14
CA GLY A 296 -1.54 -1.82 -11.09
C GLY A 296 -2.67 -1.42 -10.13
N ILE A 297 -3.51 -2.38 -9.73
CA ILE A 297 -4.63 -2.16 -8.81
C ILE A 297 -4.12 -2.28 -7.38
N SER A 298 -4.15 -1.16 -6.64
CA SER A 298 -3.74 -1.08 -5.23
C SER A 298 -4.88 -1.24 -4.24
N GLY A 299 -6.11 -1.10 -4.70
CA GLY A 299 -7.32 -1.17 -3.88
C GLY A 299 -8.56 -1.45 -4.72
N ILE A 300 -9.60 -1.94 -4.07
CA ILE A 300 -10.91 -2.24 -4.67
C ILE A 300 -12.02 -1.46 -3.96
N PRO A 301 -13.12 -1.10 -4.68
CA PRO A 301 -13.43 -1.49 -6.04
C PRO A 301 -12.54 -0.78 -7.07
N CYS A 302 -12.16 -1.50 -8.13
CA CYS A 302 -11.62 -0.92 -9.35
C CYS A 302 -12.52 -1.35 -10.50
N ILE A 303 -13.13 -0.40 -11.16
CA ILE A 303 -14.07 -0.65 -12.25
C ILE A 303 -13.52 -0.07 -13.53
N MET A 304 -13.56 -0.85 -14.61
CA MET A 304 -13.10 -0.45 -15.93
C MET A 304 -14.18 -0.67 -16.97
N LEU A 305 -14.30 0.26 -17.92
CA LEU A 305 -15.10 0.07 -19.11
C LEU A 305 -14.18 -0.13 -20.33
N ILE A 306 -14.34 -1.23 -21.01
CA ILE A 306 -13.56 -1.62 -22.18
C ILE A 306 -14.47 -1.58 -23.42
N ALA A 307 -14.07 -0.85 -24.45
CA ALA A 307 -14.77 -0.79 -25.72
C ALA A 307 -14.65 -2.10 -26.50
N PRO A 308 -15.51 -2.37 -27.50
CA PRO A 308 -15.48 -3.58 -28.29
C PRO A 308 -14.14 -3.85 -28.99
N ASP A 309 -13.40 -2.81 -29.33
CA ASP A 309 -12.07 -2.89 -29.93
C ASP A 309 -10.94 -3.18 -28.93
N GLY A 310 -11.28 -3.29 -27.62
CA GLY A 310 -10.34 -3.57 -26.54
C GLY A 310 -9.70 -2.32 -25.93
N THR A 311 -10.15 -1.11 -26.26
CA THR A 311 -9.66 0.13 -25.67
C THR A 311 -10.33 0.35 -24.31
N ILE A 312 -9.57 0.65 -23.25
CA ILE A 312 -10.09 1.06 -21.94
C ILE A 312 -10.58 2.50 -22.08
N VAL A 313 -11.88 2.72 -21.94
CA VAL A 313 -12.51 4.04 -22.15
C VAL A 313 -12.91 4.73 -20.84
N SER A 314 -13.02 3.98 -19.74
CA SER A 314 -13.22 4.49 -18.38
C SER A 314 -12.52 3.62 -17.36
N ARG A 315 -12.06 4.23 -16.27
CA ARG A 315 -11.38 3.53 -15.18
C ARG A 315 -11.51 4.27 -13.85
N ASP A 316 -11.61 3.49 -12.73
CA ASP A 316 -11.62 3.97 -11.34
C ASP A 316 -12.78 4.92 -10.99
N LYS A 317 -13.91 4.83 -11.70
CA LYS A 317 -15.14 5.55 -11.41
C LYS A 317 -16.08 4.71 -10.54
N GLN A 318 -16.88 5.35 -9.69
CA GLN A 318 -17.82 4.71 -8.77
C GLN A 318 -19.12 5.52 -8.66
N GLY A 319 -20.20 4.88 -8.25
CA GLY A 319 -21.49 5.51 -7.98
C GLY A 319 -22.05 6.31 -9.16
N ALA A 320 -22.47 7.53 -8.90
CA ALA A 320 -23.04 8.42 -9.92
C ALA A 320 -22.05 8.77 -11.05
N ASP A 321 -20.75 8.91 -10.70
CA ASP A 321 -19.70 9.20 -11.68
C ASP A 321 -19.49 8.02 -12.64
N LEU A 322 -19.57 6.77 -12.15
CA LEU A 322 -19.50 5.58 -12.99
C LEU A 322 -20.66 5.56 -13.98
N LYS A 323 -21.88 5.82 -13.49
CA LYS A 323 -23.10 5.82 -14.33
C LYS A 323 -23.00 6.87 -15.44
N ALA A 324 -22.65 8.10 -15.09
CA ALA A 324 -22.48 9.20 -16.04
C ALA A 324 -21.39 8.93 -17.09
N ASP A 325 -20.27 8.34 -16.65
CA ASP A 325 -19.13 8.05 -17.53
C ASP A 325 -19.48 6.90 -18.50
N VAL A 326 -20.18 5.87 -18.04
CA VAL A 326 -20.66 4.77 -18.90
C VAL A 326 -21.67 5.29 -19.92
N GLU A 327 -22.67 6.09 -19.51
CA GLU A 327 -23.66 6.67 -20.42
C GLU A 327 -22.99 7.53 -21.51
N LYS A 328 -22.00 8.33 -21.14
CA LYS A 328 -21.21 9.14 -22.09
C LYS A 328 -20.44 8.28 -23.08
N CYS A 329 -19.79 7.20 -22.63
CA CYS A 329 -19.02 6.31 -23.52
C CYS A 329 -19.92 5.51 -24.47
N LEU A 330 -21.11 5.08 -24.03
CA LEU A 330 -22.06 4.31 -24.85
C LEU A 330 -22.87 5.18 -25.83
N ALA A 331 -22.84 6.51 -25.70
CA ALA A 331 -23.50 7.45 -26.60
C ALA A 331 -22.66 7.79 -27.85
N GLN A 332 -21.38 7.43 -27.85
CA GLN A 332 -20.46 7.60 -28.98
C GLN A 332 -20.60 6.44 -29.96
#